data_f4fd5158a0d9326ab6785587b3c6233a
#
_entry.id   f4fd5158a0d9326ab6785587b3c6233a
#
_cell.length_a   1.000
_cell.length_b   1.000
_cell.length_c   1.000
_cell.angle_alpha   90.00
_cell.angle_beta   90.00
_cell.angle_gamma   90.00
#
_symmetry.space_group_name_H-M   'P 1'
#
loop_
_entity.id
_entity.type
_entity.pdbx_description
1 polymer ?
#
loop_
_entity_poly.entity_id
_entity_poly.type
_entity_poly.pdbx_seq_one_letter_code
_entity_poly.pdbx_strand_id
1 'polypeptide(L)'
;MKIIKIGIILLIFAFSLSLLIFSYLYFNGLSGIAQTSTPEPGQIKVACIGDSITYGHGIKNWPKNNYPVLLQELMGDSYHVQSFGVSGRAVHDNSDQPYRALPHYEESIAYDADIIIFMMGSNDTKPENWFGEEAFKTALLDLLDDYTQGEKKPAIYLCTTPACFFMEDSEGELTSHDLRPAYADIIAEIVRQAAEELGYPVIDIHALTTENPQWFVKDGVHPNNEGAAAIAQAVSGAIIQ
;
A
#
# COMPACT_ATOMS: atom_id res chain seq x y z
N MET A 1 -48.30 -19.82 10.85
CA MET A 1 -48.02 -18.44 10.41
C MET A 1 -47.06 -17.64 11.31
N LYS A 2 -47.20 -17.61 12.64
CA LYS A 2 -46.28 -16.87 13.54
C LYS A 2 -44.83 -17.39 13.49
N ILE A 3 -44.61 -18.69 13.49
CA ILE A 3 -43.28 -19.32 13.51
C ILE A 3 -42.51 -19.01 12.21
N ILE A 4 -43.18 -19.03 11.05
CA ILE A 4 -42.57 -18.69 9.76
C ILE A 4 -42.14 -17.22 9.70
N LYS A 5 -42.94 -16.30 10.26
CA LYS A 5 -42.59 -14.88 10.34
C LYS A 5 -41.39 -14.64 11.23
N ILE A 6 -41.26 -15.34 12.36
CA ILE A 6 -40.11 -15.25 13.25
C ILE A 6 -38.84 -15.77 12.57
N GLY A 7 -38.93 -16.91 11.86
CA GLY A 7 -37.79 -17.45 11.11
C GLY A 7 -37.30 -16.50 10.01
N ILE A 8 -38.20 -15.84 9.28
CA ILE A 8 -37.82 -14.85 8.25
C ILE A 8 -37.16 -13.63 8.88
N ILE A 9 -37.66 -13.12 10.00
CA ILE A 9 -37.08 -11.98 10.72
C ILE A 9 -35.65 -12.31 11.20
N LEU A 10 -35.44 -13.51 11.76
CA LEU A 10 -34.13 -13.96 12.21
C LEU A 10 -33.14 -14.13 11.04
N LEU A 11 -33.60 -14.62 9.89
CA LEU A 11 -32.77 -14.72 8.68
C LEU A 11 -32.38 -13.34 8.13
N ILE A 12 -33.32 -12.38 8.10
CA ILE A 12 -33.02 -11.00 7.67
C ILE A 12 -32.03 -10.35 8.63
N PHE A 13 -32.20 -10.55 9.94
CA PHE A 13 -31.29 -10.00 10.95
C PHE A 13 -29.88 -10.60 10.86
N ALA A 14 -29.76 -11.93 10.66
CA ALA A 14 -28.48 -12.61 10.46
C ALA A 14 -27.79 -12.14 9.18
N PHE A 15 -28.55 -11.95 8.10
CA PHE A 15 -28.01 -11.45 6.83
C PHE A 15 -27.56 -9.99 6.93
N SER A 16 -28.34 -9.12 7.57
CA SER A 16 -27.93 -7.72 7.79
C SER A 16 -26.73 -7.61 8.73
N LEU A 17 -26.62 -8.44 9.76
CA LEU A 17 -25.48 -8.49 10.65
C LEU A 17 -24.22 -8.99 9.90
N SER A 18 -24.35 -10.00 9.04
CA SER A 18 -23.23 -10.48 8.21
C SER A 18 -22.75 -9.43 7.21
N LEU A 19 -23.67 -8.65 6.62
CA LEU A 19 -23.32 -7.51 5.77
C LEU A 19 -22.62 -6.38 6.53
N LEU A 20 -23.05 -6.09 7.75
CA LEU A 20 -22.39 -5.09 8.60
C LEU A 20 -21.01 -5.54 9.04
N ILE A 21 -20.84 -6.82 9.41
CA ILE A 21 -19.54 -7.40 9.76
C ILE A 21 -18.64 -7.42 8.52
N PHE A 22 -19.15 -7.83 7.35
CA PHE A 22 -18.38 -7.81 6.10
C PHE A 22 -17.97 -6.39 5.72
N SER A 23 -18.89 -5.43 5.82
CA SER A 23 -18.61 -4.01 5.59
C SER A 23 -17.56 -3.48 6.57
N TYR A 24 -17.73 -3.75 7.87
CA TYR A 24 -16.77 -3.36 8.90
C TYR A 24 -15.37 -3.96 8.65
N LEU A 25 -15.30 -5.24 8.34
CA LEU A 25 -14.05 -5.94 8.05
C LEU A 25 -13.44 -5.47 6.72
N TYR A 26 -14.26 -5.18 5.71
CA TYR A 26 -13.80 -4.62 4.42
C TYR A 26 -13.24 -3.20 4.59
N PHE A 27 -13.93 -2.32 5.33
CA PHE A 27 -13.48 -0.94 5.56
C PHE A 27 -12.38 -0.81 6.62
N ASN A 28 -12.24 -1.78 7.55
CA ASN A 28 -11.25 -1.71 8.65
C ASN A 28 -10.09 -2.71 8.51
N GLY A 29 -9.83 -3.26 7.32
CA GLY A 29 -8.57 -3.95 7.13
C GLY A 29 -8.57 -5.41 6.72
N LEU A 30 -9.73 -6.05 6.39
CA LEU A 30 -9.67 -7.33 5.66
C LEU A 30 -9.19 -7.16 4.21
N SER A 31 -9.21 -5.93 3.69
CA SER A 31 -8.53 -5.55 2.45
C SER A 31 -7.00 -5.57 2.56
N GLY A 32 -6.45 -5.87 3.72
CA GLY A 32 -5.02 -5.93 3.99
C GLY A 32 -4.50 -7.30 4.42
N ILE A 33 -5.30 -8.37 4.42
CA ILE A 33 -4.78 -9.72 4.70
C ILE A 33 -3.99 -10.21 3.49
N ALA A 34 -2.76 -9.76 3.40
CA ALA A 34 -1.75 -10.34 2.56
C ALA A 34 -0.91 -11.28 3.42
N GLN A 35 -0.71 -12.51 2.96
CA GLN A 35 0.27 -13.47 3.45
C GLN A 35 0.61 -13.38 4.95
N THR A 36 -0.13 -14.06 5.80
CA THR A 36 0.24 -14.29 7.19
C THR A 36 1.02 -15.60 7.30
N SER A 37 2.25 -15.64 6.83
CA SER A 37 3.18 -16.68 7.20
C SER A 37 4.05 -16.18 8.37
N THR A 38 4.48 -17.09 9.21
CA THR A 38 5.45 -16.77 10.27
C THR A 38 6.85 -16.93 9.70
N PRO A 39 7.78 -15.98 9.91
CA PRO A 39 9.15 -16.14 9.46
C PRO A 39 9.82 -17.33 10.15
N GLU A 40 10.56 -18.10 9.39
CA GLU A 40 11.38 -19.19 9.92
C GLU A 40 12.64 -18.61 10.60
N PRO A 41 13.21 -19.31 11.60
CA PRO A 41 14.43 -18.87 12.26
C PRO A 41 15.58 -18.66 11.25
N GLY A 42 16.16 -17.47 11.25
CA GLY A 42 17.30 -17.10 10.40
C GLY A 42 16.93 -16.46 9.05
N GLN A 43 15.64 -16.33 8.73
CA GLN A 43 15.23 -15.55 7.57
C GLN A 43 15.38 -14.05 7.82
N ILE A 44 15.75 -13.30 6.77
CA ILE A 44 15.77 -11.84 6.76
C ILE A 44 14.32 -11.37 6.57
N LYS A 45 13.80 -10.61 7.53
CA LYS A 45 12.42 -10.12 7.53
C LYS A 45 12.31 -8.84 6.71
N VAL A 46 11.48 -8.85 5.67
CA VAL A 46 11.20 -7.70 4.80
C VAL A 46 9.75 -7.27 4.98
N ALA A 47 9.53 -6.03 5.42
CA ALA A 47 8.19 -5.45 5.54
C ALA A 47 7.93 -4.53 4.34
N CYS A 48 6.85 -4.79 3.60
CA CYS A 48 6.34 -3.90 2.55
C CYS A 48 5.22 -3.02 3.13
N ILE A 49 5.53 -1.78 3.46
CA ILE A 49 4.60 -0.79 4.00
C ILE A 49 4.00 0.00 2.85
N GLY A 50 2.66 0.14 2.82
CA GLY A 50 2.03 0.85 1.71
C GLY A 50 0.51 0.90 1.74
N ASP A 51 -0.03 1.38 0.65
CA ASP A 51 -1.46 1.54 0.40
C ASP A 51 -2.06 0.41 -0.47
N SER A 52 -3.04 0.75 -1.31
CA SER A 52 -3.69 -0.19 -2.25
C SER A 52 -2.74 -0.79 -3.28
N ILE A 53 -1.65 -0.11 -3.62
CA ILE A 53 -0.65 -0.58 -4.58
C ILE A 53 0.15 -1.71 -3.94
N THR A 54 0.56 -1.56 -2.69
CA THR A 54 1.23 -2.60 -1.92
C THR A 54 0.29 -3.77 -1.60
N TYR A 55 -0.97 -3.48 -1.30
CA TYR A 55 -2.01 -4.51 -1.16
C TYR A 55 -2.20 -5.32 -2.45
N GLY A 56 -2.13 -4.68 -3.62
CA GLY A 56 -2.35 -5.29 -4.93
C GLY A 56 -3.77 -5.11 -5.47
N HIS A 57 -4.39 -3.96 -5.19
CA HIS A 57 -5.67 -3.60 -5.80
C HIS A 57 -5.53 -3.57 -7.33
N GLY A 58 -6.54 -4.05 -8.06
CA GLY A 58 -6.51 -4.13 -9.52
C GLY A 58 -5.76 -5.33 -10.11
N ILE A 59 -4.99 -6.06 -9.32
CA ILE A 59 -4.19 -7.20 -9.77
C ILE A 59 -5.09 -8.44 -9.97
N LYS A 60 -5.01 -9.06 -11.15
CA LYS A 60 -5.67 -10.35 -11.37
C LYS A 60 -4.98 -11.44 -10.56
N ASN A 61 -5.78 -12.22 -9.81
CA ASN A 61 -5.26 -13.24 -8.90
C ASN A 61 -4.26 -12.64 -7.88
N TRP A 62 -4.65 -11.50 -7.29
CA TRP A 62 -3.80 -10.70 -6.41
C TRP A 62 -3.10 -11.48 -5.28
N PRO A 63 -3.67 -12.55 -4.70
CA PRO A 63 -2.96 -13.32 -3.67
C PRO A 63 -1.64 -13.93 -4.14
N LYS A 64 -1.44 -14.02 -5.46
CA LYS A 64 -0.23 -14.58 -6.07
C LYS A 64 0.59 -13.58 -6.89
N ASN A 65 -0.03 -12.47 -7.31
CA ASN A 65 0.57 -11.58 -8.32
C ASN A 65 0.78 -10.14 -7.82
N ASN A 66 0.47 -9.83 -6.55
CA ASN A 66 0.85 -8.54 -5.98
C ASN A 66 2.38 -8.45 -5.83
N TYR A 67 2.93 -7.23 -5.81
CA TYR A 67 4.39 -7.08 -5.83
C TYR A 67 5.09 -7.68 -4.59
N PRO A 68 4.56 -7.66 -3.36
CA PRO A 68 5.22 -8.32 -2.23
C PRO A 68 5.35 -9.83 -2.40
N VAL A 69 4.35 -10.49 -3.00
CA VAL A 69 4.40 -11.94 -3.29
C VAL A 69 5.45 -12.23 -4.35
N LEU A 70 5.46 -11.46 -5.44
CA LEU A 70 6.46 -11.59 -6.49
C LEU A 70 7.88 -11.25 -5.97
N LEU A 71 7.99 -10.30 -5.05
CA LEU A 71 9.24 -10.00 -4.37
C LEU A 71 9.73 -11.19 -3.55
N GLN A 72 8.84 -11.87 -2.80
CA GLN A 72 9.20 -13.10 -2.07
C GLN A 72 9.77 -14.17 -3.01
N GLU A 73 9.15 -14.36 -4.19
CA GLU A 73 9.64 -15.32 -5.19
C GLU A 73 11.04 -14.94 -5.72
N LEU A 74 11.28 -13.65 -5.96
CA LEU A 74 12.56 -13.13 -6.44
C LEU A 74 13.67 -13.19 -5.38
N MET A 75 13.32 -12.96 -4.10
CA MET A 75 14.27 -12.95 -2.99
C MET A 75 14.62 -14.37 -2.50
N GLY A 76 13.74 -15.34 -2.72
CA GLY A 76 13.92 -16.74 -2.32
C GLY A 76 13.77 -16.99 -0.82
N ASP A 77 14.12 -18.22 -0.40
CA ASP A 77 13.81 -18.75 0.93
C ASP A 77 14.62 -18.15 2.07
N SER A 78 15.69 -17.42 1.78
CA SER A 78 16.48 -16.71 2.81
C SER A 78 15.79 -15.46 3.34
N TYR A 79 14.72 -15.02 2.71
CA TYR A 79 13.94 -13.86 3.07
C TYR A 79 12.51 -14.25 3.41
N HIS A 80 11.90 -13.46 4.28
CA HIS A 80 10.47 -13.52 4.56
C HIS A 80 9.85 -12.15 4.27
N VAL A 81 9.15 -12.05 3.15
CA VAL A 81 8.50 -10.81 2.72
C VAL A 81 7.06 -10.77 3.23
N GLN A 82 6.75 -9.79 4.07
CA GLN A 82 5.41 -9.55 4.61
C GLN A 82 4.83 -8.24 4.08
N SER A 83 3.61 -8.31 3.55
CA SER A 83 2.88 -7.11 3.14
C SER A 83 2.09 -6.53 4.31
N PHE A 84 2.19 -5.21 4.48
CA PHE A 84 1.37 -4.38 5.37
C PHE A 84 0.64 -3.30 4.58
N GLY A 85 0.38 -3.58 3.29
CA GLY A 85 -0.38 -2.70 2.41
C GLY A 85 -1.87 -2.71 2.74
N VAL A 86 -2.47 -1.52 2.85
CA VAL A 86 -3.92 -1.35 3.08
C VAL A 86 -4.50 -0.30 2.16
N SER A 87 -5.52 -0.69 1.39
CA SER A 87 -6.15 0.19 0.40
C SER A 87 -6.67 1.50 1.00
N GLY A 88 -6.48 2.60 0.27
CA GLY A 88 -7.03 3.92 0.61
C GLY A 88 -6.22 4.69 1.65
N ARG A 89 -5.09 4.18 2.14
CA ARG A 89 -4.36 4.79 3.27
C ARG A 89 -3.42 5.89 2.82
N ALA A 90 -3.44 6.97 3.59
CA ALA A 90 -2.59 8.14 3.42
C ALA A 90 -1.55 8.23 4.54
N VAL A 91 -0.47 8.97 4.27
CA VAL A 91 0.61 9.24 5.23
C VAL A 91 0.17 10.20 6.31
N HIS A 92 -0.58 11.26 5.93
CA HIS A 92 -0.94 12.35 6.82
C HIS A 92 -2.05 11.94 7.82
N ASP A 93 -1.82 12.17 9.13
CA ASP A 93 -2.73 11.74 10.21
C ASP A 93 -4.12 12.42 10.18
N ASN A 94 -4.23 13.60 9.55
CA ASN A 94 -5.50 14.30 9.38
C ASN A 94 -6.22 13.93 8.05
N SER A 95 -5.73 12.93 7.29
CA SER A 95 -6.40 12.44 6.11
C SER A 95 -7.72 11.74 6.45
N ASP A 96 -8.53 11.48 5.43
CA ASP A 96 -9.78 10.71 5.59
C ASP A 96 -9.53 9.29 6.12
N GLN A 97 -8.36 8.71 5.78
CA GLN A 97 -7.96 7.36 6.14
C GLN A 97 -6.47 7.26 6.47
N PRO A 98 -6.01 7.74 7.63
CA PRO A 98 -4.60 7.69 8.00
C PRO A 98 -4.12 6.25 8.24
N TYR A 99 -2.90 5.94 7.79
CA TYR A 99 -2.30 4.62 7.95
C TYR A 99 -2.09 4.26 9.43
N ARG A 100 -1.66 5.23 10.24
CA ARG A 100 -1.45 5.06 11.70
C ARG A 100 -2.71 4.67 12.48
N ALA A 101 -3.90 4.93 11.95
CA ALA A 101 -5.16 4.57 12.62
C ALA A 101 -5.51 3.08 12.52
N LEU A 102 -4.66 2.26 11.91
CA LEU A 102 -4.94 0.86 11.62
C LEU A 102 -4.19 -0.11 12.54
N PRO A 103 -4.79 -1.27 12.87
CA PRO A 103 -4.04 -2.38 13.47
C PRO A 103 -2.82 -2.81 12.66
N HIS A 104 -2.88 -2.74 11.34
CA HIS A 104 -1.76 -3.09 10.45
C HIS A 104 -0.53 -2.23 10.65
N TYR A 105 -0.69 -0.97 11.05
CA TYR A 105 0.44 -0.13 11.44
C TYR A 105 1.15 -0.70 12.67
N GLU A 106 0.41 -1.01 13.74
CA GLU A 106 0.95 -1.62 14.95
C GLU A 106 1.60 -3.00 14.66
N GLU A 107 0.95 -3.81 13.82
CA GLU A 107 1.45 -5.10 13.37
C GLU A 107 2.77 -4.95 12.58
N SER A 108 2.88 -3.91 11.74
CA SER A 108 4.08 -3.66 10.95
C SER A 108 5.28 -3.23 11.80
N ILE A 109 5.05 -2.45 12.86
CA ILE A 109 6.07 -2.11 13.86
C ILE A 109 6.47 -3.38 14.65
N ALA A 110 5.47 -4.14 15.14
CA ALA A 110 5.71 -5.35 15.92
C ALA A 110 6.39 -6.49 15.12
N TYR A 111 6.31 -6.45 13.80
CA TYR A 111 7.00 -7.41 12.93
C TYR A 111 8.52 -7.32 13.07
N ASP A 112 9.06 -6.19 13.51
CA ASP A 112 10.48 -5.97 13.76
C ASP A 112 11.35 -6.40 12.56
N ALA A 113 11.09 -5.77 11.40
CA ALA A 113 11.72 -6.08 10.12
C ALA A 113 13.24 -5.81 10.12
N ASP A 114 13.99 -6.53 9.30
CA ASP A 114 15.38 -6.23 8.95
C ASP A 114 15.46 -5.19 7.83
N ILE A 115 14.49 -5.26 6.90
CA ILE A 115 14.38 -4.39 5.74
C ILE A 115 12.94 -3.87 5.67
N ILE A 116 12.79 -2.58 5.42
CA ILE A 116 11.51 -1.94 5.16
C ILE A 116 11.50 -1.36 3.74
N ILE A 117 10.49 -1.74 2.97
CA ILE A 117 10.14 -1.15 1.69
C ILE A 117 8.95 -0.25 1.95
N PHE A 118 9.15 1.06 1.90
CA PHE A 118 8.12 2.04 2.22
C PHE A 118 7.64 2.73 0.95
N MET A 119 6.37 2.51 0.56
CA MET A 119 5.75 3.06 -0.64
C MET A 119 4.36 3.58 -0.32
N MET A 120 4.27 4.85 0.04
CA MET A 120 3.04 5.54 0.40
C MET A 120 3.00 6.97 -0.16
N GLY A 121 1.81 7.58 -0.19
CA GLY A 121 1.59 8.95 -0.61
C GLY A 121 0.58 9.10 -1.74
N SER A 122 0.19 8.01 -2.42
CA SER A 122 -0.79 8.10 -3.52
C SER A 122 -2.11 8.72 -3.05
N ASN A 123 -2.63 8.29 -1.90
CA ASN A 123 -3.89 8.79 -1.35
C ASN A 123 -3.80 10.21 -0.76
N ASP A 124 -2.60 10.68 -0.48
CA ASP A 124 -2.35 12.06 -0.04
C ASP A 124 -2.54 13.06 -1.18
N THR A 125 -2.57 12.60 -2.46
CA THR A 125 -2.86 13.44 -3.62
C THR A 125 -4.34 13.82 -3.76
N LYS A 126 -5.26 13.16 -3.04
CA LYS A 126 -6.69 13.48 -3.07
C LYS A 126 -6.96 14.88 -2.57
N PRO A 127 -8.02 15.58 -3.08
CA PRO A 127 -8.36 16.93 -2.63
C PRO A 127 -8.49 17.07 -1.12
N GLU A 128 -9.14 16.12 -0.46
CA GLU A 128 -9.40 16.10 0.98
C GLU A 128 -8.17 15.76 1.84
N ASN A 129 -7.14 15.15 1.25
CA ASN A 129 -5.95 14.68 1.96
C ASN A 129 -4.70 15.54 1.70
N TRP A 130 -4.80 16.51 0.78
CA TRP A 130 -3.68 17.37 0.44
C TRP A 130 -3.62 18.59 1.36
N PHE A 131 -2.71 18.58 2.32
CA PHE A 131 -2.46 19.68 3.25
C PHE A 131 -1.25 20.55 2.88
N GLY A 132 -0.64 20.29 1.70
CA GLY A 132 0.55 21.00 1.20
C GLY A 132 1.84 20.18 1.35
N GLU A 133 2.85 20.61 0.62
CA GLU A 133 4.16 19.91 0.51
C GLU A 133 4.86 19.73 1.84
N GLU A 134 4.97 20.80 2.63
CA GLU A 134 5.61 20.77 3.95
C GLU A 134 4.87 19.87 4.95
N ALA A 135 3.53 19.88 4.89
CA ALA A 135 2.72 19.03 5.76
C ALA A 135 2.89 17.55 5.39
N PHE A 136 2.90 17.23 4.10
CA PHE A 136 3.17 15.86 3.64
C PHE A 136 4.57 15.42 4.02
N LYS A 137 5.60 16.24 3.78
CA LYS A 137 6.99 15.94 4.15
C LYS A 137 7.12 15.67 5.65
N THR A 138 6.56 16.52 6.48
CA THR A 138 6.59 16.36 7.94
C THR A 138 5.94 15.04 8.36
N ALA A 139 4.73 14.76 7.86
CA ALA A 139 4.02 13.51 8.17
C ALA A 139 4.78 12.26 7.69
N LEU A 140 5.45 12.33 6.52
CA LEU A 140 6.30 11.26 6.01
C LEU A 140 7.49 11.00 6.94
N LEU A 141 8.21 12.04 7.34
CA LEU A 141 9.36 11.93 8.23
C LEU A 141 8.94 11.36 9.60
N ASP A 142 7.84 11.85 10.16
CA ASP A 142 7.30 11.37 11.43
C ASP A 142 6.89 9.89 11.36
N LEU A 143 6.25 9.46 10.25
CA LEU A 143 5.86 8.06 10.07
C LEU A 143 7.08 7.15 9.88
N LEU A 144 8.12 7.61 9.21
CA LEU A 144 9.37 6.86 9.06
C LEU A 144 10.13 6.75 10.38
N ASP A 145 10.10 7.79 11.21
CA ASP A 145 10.77 7.78 12.53
C ASP A 145 10.21 6.69 13.44
N ASP A 146 8.90 6.42 13.39
CA ASP A 146 8.26 5.35 14.17
C ASP A 146 8.93 3.97 13.97
N TYR A 147 9.36 3.68 12.75
CA TYR A 147 10.04 2.41 12.42
C TYR A 147 11.48 2.36 12.90
N THR A 148 12.02 3.47 13.38
CA THR A 148 13.40 3.56 13.87
C THR A 148 13.50 3.67 15.39
N GLN A 149 12.39 3.64 16.14
CA GLN A 149 12.39 3.79 17.61
C GLN A 149 12.82 2.53 18.36
N GLY A 150 12.79 1.34 17.73
CA GLY A 150 13.20 0.07 18.32
C GLY A 150 14.71 -0.04 18.57
N GLU A 151 15.14 -1.11 19.28
CA GLU A 151 16.56 -1.44 19.44
C GLU A 151 17.20 -1.80 18.09
N LYS A 152 16.46 -2.52 17.26
CA LYS A 152 16.85 -2.85 15.90
C LYS A 152 16.61 -1.66 14.97
N LYS A 153 17.59 -1.38 14.14
CA LYS A 153 17.47 -0.36 13.09
C LYS A 153 17.34 -1.05 11.74
N PRO A 154 16.16 -1.05 11.12
CA PRO A 154 15.97 -1.66 9.82
C PRO A 154 16.71 -0.87 8.72
N ALA A 155 17.09 -1.55 7.65
CA ALA A 155 17.46 -0.88 6.41
C ALA A 155 16.16 -0.41 5.72
N ILE A 156 15.97 0.90 5.59
CA ILE A 156 14.77 1.49 4.98
C ILE A 156 15.06 1.89 3.54
N TYR A 157 14.26 1.37 2.61
CA TYR A 157 14.24 1.76 1.20
C TYR A 157 12.97 2.57 0.96
N LEU A 158 13.12 3.83 0.52
CA LEU A 158 12.00 4.68 0.17
C LEU A 158 11.65 4.49 -1.30
N CYS A 159 10.43 4.03 -1.58
CA CYS A 159 9.88 4.00 -2.92
C CYS A 159 9.08 5.29 -3.17
N THR A 160 9.32 5.95 -4.31
CA THR A 160 8.37 6.96 -4.78
C THR A 160 7.04 6.28 -5.13
N THR A 161 5.91 7.00 -5.00
CA THR A 161 4.62 6.48 -5.49
C THR A 161 4.71 6.27 -7.00
N PRO A 162 4.06 5.23 -7.57
CA PRO A 162 3.93 5.12 -9.02
C PRO A 162 3.32 6.38 -9.64
N ALA A 163 3.58 6.59 -10.92
CA ALA A 163 2.90 7.62 -11.69
C ALA A 163 1.37 7.39 -11.67
N CYS A 164 0.62 8.47 -11.85
CA CYS A 164 -0.84 8.45 -11.91
C CYS A 164 -1.28 9.07 -13.25
N PHE A 165 -2.30 8.50 -13.87
CA PHE A 165 -2.74 8.88 -15.19
C PHE A 165 -4.24 9.18 -15.20
N PHE A 166 -4.65 10.16 -16.04
CA PHE A 166 -6.03 10.25 -16.44
C PHE A 166 -6.30 9.20 -17.51
N MET A 167 -7.23 8.31 -17.26
CA MET A 167 -7.66 7.28 -18.20
C MET A 167 -9.14 7.41 -18.51
N GLU A 168 -9.54 7.00 -19.71
CA GLU A 168 -10.93 6.97 -20.13
C GLU A 168 -11.61 5.74 -19.51
N ASP A 169 -12.66 5.96 -18.75
CA ASP A 169 -13.46 4.90 -18.14
C ASP A 169 -14.42 4.24 -19.17
N SER A 170 -15.32 3.37 -18.69
CA SER A 170 -16.29 2.68 -19.55
C SER A 170 -17.37 3.58 -20.13
N GLU A 171 -17.52 4.80 -19.63
CA GLU A 171 -18.50 5.81 -20.06
C GLU A 171 -17.86 6.89 -20.93
N GLY A 172 -16.53 6.84 -21.14
CA GLY A 172 -15.77 7.78 -21.92
C GLY A 172 -15.34 9.03 -21.13
N GLU A 173 -15.46 9.01 -19.80
CA GLU A 173 -15.01 10.09 -18.93
C GLU A 173 -13.58 9.87 -18.47
N LEU A 174 -12.79 10.95 -18.41
CA LEU A 174 -11.43 10.87 -17.88
C LEU A 174 -11.45 10.74 -16.36
N THR A 175 -10.83 9.69 -15.86
CA THR A 175 -10.73 9.41 -14.44
C THR A 175 -9.28 9.11 -14.03
N SER A 176 -8.96 9.41 -12.78
CA SER A 176 -7.72 9.03 -12.10
C SER A 176 -8.04 8.57 -10.67
N HIS A 177 -9.22 8.02 -10.46
CA HIS A 177 -9.71 7.51 -9.17
C HIS A 177 -9.61 8.57 -8.04
N ASP A 178 -9.99 9.82 -8.34
CA ASP A 178 -9.89 11.01 -7.48
C ASP A 178 -8.45 11.43 -7.09
N LEU A 179 -7.43 10.72 -7.55
CA LEU A 179 -6.04 11.13 -7.38
C LEU A 179 -5.67 12.20 -8.41
N ARG A 180 -4.71 13.04 -8.05
CA ARG A 180 -4.24 14.13 -8.91
C ARG A 180 -2.84 13.86 -9.44
N PRO A 181 -2.66 13.55 -10.74
CA PRO A 181 -1.36 13.23 -11.32
C PRO A 181 -0.26 14.25 -11.00
N ALA A 182 -0.56 15.55 -11.12
CA ALA A 182 0.40 16.61 -10.81
C ALA A 182 0.87 16.61 -9.34
N TYR A 183 0.04 16.12 -8.41
CA TYR A 183 0.46 15.99 -7.01
C TYR A 183 1.26 14.69 -6.77
N ALA A 184 1.05 13.66 -7.58
CA ALA A 184 1.89 12.46 -7.56
C ALA A 184 3.33 12.80 -7.95
N ASP A 185 3.53 13.69 -8.95
CA ASP A 185 4.85 14.22 -9.33
C ASP A 185 5.51 14.95 -8.15
N ILE A 186 4.76 15.82 -7.47
CA ILE A 186 5.23 16.58 -6.31
C ILE A 186 5.62 15.64 -5.17
N ILE A 187 4.76 14.68 -4.83
CA ILE A 187 5.00 13.70 -3.76
C ILE A 187 6.25 12.86 -4.07
N ALA A 188 6.40 12.41 -5.32
CA ALA A 188 7.58 11.66 -5.72
C ALA A 188 8.87 12.47 -5.49
N GLU A 189 8.85 13.77 -5.79
CA GLU A 189 9.98 14.66 -5.53
C GLU A 189 10.25 14.83 -4.02
N ILE A 190 9.20 15.00 -3.21
CA ILE A 190 9.36 15.09 -1.76
C ILE A 190 9.96 13.80 -1.17
N VAL A 191 9.54 12.63 -1.67
CA VAL A 191 10.09 11.34 -1.23
C VAL A 191 11.58 11.22 -1.58
N ARG A 192 12.01 11.69 -2.78
CA ARG A 192 13.44 11.72 -3.15
C ARG A 192 14.25 12.62 -2.21
N GLN A 193 13.74 13.82 -1.93
CA GLN A 193 14.39 14.78 -1.01
C GLN A 193 14.46 14.23 0.41
N ALA A 194 13.39 13.62 0.92
CA ALA A 194 13.37 13.01 2.24
C ALA A 194 14.38 11.85 2.34
N ALA A 195 14.51 11.05 1.29
CA ALA A 195 15.49 9.97 1.24
C ALA A 195 16.93 10.49 1.25
N GLU A 196 17.22 11.54 0.48
CA GLU A 196 18.54 12.19 0.49
C GLU A 196 18.86 12.76 1.88
N GLU A 197 17.90 13.45 2.50
CA GLU A 197 18.04 14.04 3.84
C GLU A 197 18.31 12.99 4.93
N LEU A 198 17.63 11.84 4.85
CA LEU A 198 17.77 10.74 5.80
C LEU A 198 18.94 9.78 5.46
N GLY A 199 19.53 9.89 4.28
CA GLY A 199 20.54 8.95 3.78
C GLY A 199 19.98 7.57 3.45
N TYR A 200 18.70 7.48 3.09
CA TYR A 200 18.04 6.22 2.69
C TYR A 200 18.14 6.00 1.19
N PRO A 201 18.33 4.74 0.72
CA PRO A 201 18.24 4.43 -0.69
C PRO A 201 16.82 4.70 -1.24
N VAL A 202 16.76 5.31 -2.43
CA VAL A 202 15.52 5.52 -3.18
C VAL A 202 15.33 4.43 -4.21
N ILE A 203 14.11 3.91 -4.32
CA ILE A 203 13.65 3.11 -5.45
C ILE A 203 12.63 3.96 -6.22
N ASP A 204 13.05 4.51 -7.35
CA ASP A 204 12.24 5.48 -8.09
C ASP A 204 11.17 4.80 -8.96
N ILE A 205 10.10 4.34 -8.32
CA ILE A 205 8.96 3.70 -8.98
C ILE A 205 8.19 4.71 -9.83
N HIS A 206 8.18 5.99 -9.45
CA HIS A 206 7.55 7.04 -10.25
C HIS A 206 8.20 7.14 -11.63
N ALA A 207 9.51 7.31 -11.67
CA ALA A 207 10.26 7.36 -12.94
C ALA A 207 10.11 6.06 -13.73
N LEU A 208 10.14 4.90 -13.08
CA LEU A 208 9.95 3.59 -13.71
C LEU A 208 8.60 3.49 -14.43
N THR A 209 7.55 4.08 -13.87
CA THR A 209 6.17 3.90 -14.33
C THR A 209 5.65 5.03 -15.23
N THR A 210 6.28 6.21 -15.23
CA THR A 210 5.85 7.40 -15.98
C THR A 210 5.70 7.14 -17.49
N GLU A 211 6.61 6.39 -18.09
CA GLU A 211 6.57 6.06 -19.51
C GLU A 211 5.77 4.78 -19.83
N ASN A 212 5.08 4.20 -18.82
CA ASN A 212 4.43 2.90 -18.92
C ASN A 212 2.95 2.92 -18.49
N PRO A 213 2.10 3.76 -19.09
CA PRO A 213 0.67 3.81 -18.74
C PRO A 213 -0.05 2.47 -18.96
N GLN A 214 0.44 1.61 -19.87
CA GLN A 214 -0.08 0.27 -20.12
C GLN A 214 0.09 -0.70 -18.93
N TRP A 215 0.92 -0.37 -17.95
CA TRP A 215 1.09 -1.14 -16.72
C TRP A 215 0.02 -0.86 -15.67
N PHE A 216 -0.96 -0.04 -15.98
CA PHE A 216 -2.05 0.32 -15.08
C PHE A 216 -3.38 -0.27 -15.53
N VAL A 217 -4.29 -0.48 -14.60
CA VAL A 217 -5.68 -0.78 -14.91
C VAL A 217 -6.41 0.51 -15.34
N LYS A 218 -7.67 0.38 -15.78
CA LYS A 218 -8.42 1.52 -16.35
C LYS A 218 -8.66 2.70 -15.42
N ASP A 219 -8.35 2.59 -14.14
CA ASP A 219 -8.47 3.72 -13.22
C ASP A 219 -7.25 4.67 -13.25
N GLY A 220 -6.18 4.29 -13.95
CA GLY A 220 -4.98 5.12 -14.10
C GLY A 220 -4.09 5.22 -12.85
N VAL A 221 -4.40 4.46 -11.80
CA VAL A 221 -3.74 4.52 -10.49
C VAL A 221 -3.13 3.18 -10.09
N HIS A 222 -3.91 2.11 -10.22
CA HIS A 222 -3.50 0.81 -9.74
C HIS A 222 -2.73 0.03 -10.82
N PRO A 223 -1.52 -0.46 -10.50
CA PRO A 223 -0.79 -1.31 -11.44
C PRO A 223 -1.56 -2.60 -11.77
N ASN A 224 -1.44 -3.06 -13.00
CA ASN A 224 -1.83 -4.40 -13.39
C ASN A 224 -0.72 -5.41 -13.06
N ASN A 225 -0.86 -6.67 -13.49
CA ASN A 225 0.13 -7.71 -13.21
C ASN A 225 1.53 -7.39 -13.75
N GLU A 226 1.62 -6.73 -14.91
CA GLU A 226 2.92 -6.33 -15.50
C GLU A 226 3.57 -5.22 -14.67
N GLY A 227 2.80 -4.22 -14.27
CA GLY A 227 3.26 -3.15 -13.39
C GLY A 227 3.71 -3.68 -12.02
N ALA A 228 2.95 -4.59 -11.42
CA ALA A 228 3.34 -5.22 -10.16
C ALA A 228 4.64 -6.03 -10.28
N ALA A 229 4.84 -6.74 -11.38
CA ALA A 229 6.07 -7.48 -11.64
C ALA A 229 7.27 -6.53 -11.83
N ALA A 230 7.08 -5.41 -12.54
CA ALA A 230 8.12 -4.39 -12.71
C ALA A 230 8.53 -3.76 -11.38
N ILE A 231 7.56 -3.44 -10.51
CA ILE A 231 7.82 -2.94 -9.15
C ILE A 231 8.61 -3.97 -8.33
N ALA A 232 8.19 -5.24 -8.33
CA ALA A 232 8.89 -6.29 -7.60
C ALA A 232 10.35 -6.46 -8.06
N GLN A 233 10.60 -6.39 -9.37
CA GLN A 233 11.95 -6.47 -9.95
C GLN A 233 12.81 -5.27 -9.53
N ALA A 234 12.26 -4.05 -9.56
CA ALA A 234 12.98 -2.85 -9.14
C ALA A 234 13.36 -2.93 -7.66
N VAL A 235 12.43 -3.37 -6.79
CA VAL A 235 12.68 -3.54 -5.36
C VAL A 235 13.73 -4.63 -5.10
N SER A 236 13.59 -5.81 -5.72
CA SER A 236 14.55 -6.90 -5.58
C SER A 236 15.97 -6.48 -6.05
N GLY A 237 16.04 -5.79 -7.19
CA GLY A 237 17.32 -5.30 -7.74
C GLY A 237 18.01 -4.28 -6.83
N ALA A 238 17.26 -3.51 -6.04
CA ALA A 238 17.83 -2.55 -5.10
C ALA A 238 18.36 -3.22 -3.80
N ILE A 239 17.78 -4.35 -3.40
CA ILE A 239 18.16 -5.04 -2.15
C ILE A 239 19.33 -6.01 -2.35
N ILE A 240 19.40 -6.71 -3.50
CA ILE A 240 20.34 -7.82 -3.75
C ILE A 240 21.68 -7.33 -4.35
N GLN A 241 21.87 -6.03 -4.49
CA GLN A 241 23.12 -5.47 -5.04
C GLN A 241 24.36 -5.74 -4.19
#